data_94375ccb91d9dcde0c876a247d754ee1
#
_entry.id   94375ccb91d9dcde0c876a247d754ee1
#
_cell.length_a   1.000
_cell.length_b   1.000
_cell.length_c   1.000
_cell.angle_alpha   90.00
_cell.angle_beta   90.00
_cell.angle_gamma   90.00
#
_symmetry.space_group_name_H-M   'P 1'
#
loop_
_entity.id
_entity.type
_entity.pdbx_description
1 polymer ?
#
loop_
_entity_poly.entity_id
_entity_poly.type
_entity_poly.pdbx_seq_one_letter_code
_entity_poly.pdbx_strand_id
1 'polypeptide(L)'
;DAQWDEVIEVVRDRKLIPFLDMAYQGFSEGIESDGQIVRRFSQRYSPVLVSNSFSKSFSLYGERVGAFSIVAGNADEASRTLSQLKRIIRTNYSNPPIYGAKIVATVLSTPELHQMWENELTGMRVRIHEMRHKLADELTARKYGEDFSFITRQNGMFSYSGLSAEQVERLKNEFSVYIVSTGRICVAAL
;
A
#
# COMPACT_ATOMS: atom_id res chain seq x y z
N ASP A 1 2.84 -15.42 -3.49
CA ASP A 1 2.57 -16.14 -2.24
C ASP A 1 3.79 -16.88 -1.69
N ALA A 2 4.56 -17.61 -2.51
CA ALA A 2 5.78 -18.30 -2.09
C ALA A 2 6.84 -17.34 -1.52
N GLN A 3 7.03 -16.19 -2.13
CA GLN A 3 7.97 -15.18 -1.66
C GLN A 3 7.65 -14.67 -0.24
N TRP A 4 6.37 -14.50 0.09
CA TRP A 4 5.96 -14.11 1.44
C TRP A 4 6.21 -15.20 2.47
N ASP A 5 6.07 -16.47 2.09
CA ASP A 5 6.42 -17.57 2.98
C ASP A 5 7.93 -17.59 3.26
N GLU A 6 8.78 -17.35 2.25
CA GLU A 6 10.23 -17.21 2.44
C GLU A 6 10.58 -16.02 3.36
N VAL A 7 9.91 -14.87 3.19
CA VAL A 7 10.10 -13.70 4.07
C VAL A 7 9.73 -14.04 5.52
N ILE A 8 8.60 -14.72 5.74
CA ILE A 8 8.17 -15.14 7.09
C ILE A 8 9.21 -16.05 7.73
N GLU A 9 9.76 -17.02 6.99
CA GLU A 9 10.80 -17.92 7.47
C GLU A 9 12.08 -17.14 7.88
N VAL A 10 12.53 -16.20 7.04
CA VAL A 10 13.70 -15.35 7.38
C VAL A 10 13.43 -14.51 8.63
N VAL A 11 12.25 -13.91 8.74
CA VAL A 11 11.86 -13.13 9.93
C VAL A 11 11.92 -14.00 11.20
N ARG A 12 11.40 -15.21 11.11
CA ARG A 12 11.40 -16.17 12.21
C ARG A 12 12.83 -16.59 12.59
N ASP A 13 13.62 -17.02 11.61
CA ASP A 13 14.96 -17.56 11.83
C ASP A 13 15.92 -16.50 12.38
N ARG A 14 15.73 -15.25 11.96
CA ARG A 14 16.52 -14.11 12.43
C ARG A 14 15.93 -13.44 13.69
N LYS A 15 14.80 -13.93 14.19
CA LYS A 15 14.09 -13.38 15.36
C LYS A 15 13.80 -11.88 15.23
N LEU A 16 13.40 -11.46 14.02
CA LEU A 16 13.07 -10.07 13.74
C LEU A 16 11.62 -9.77 14.17
N ILE A 17 11.34 -8.50 14.44
CA ILE A 17 9.96 -8.06 14.67
C ILE A 17 9.42 -7.53 13.33
N PRO A 18 8.45 -8.21 12.70
CA PRO A 18 7.88 -7.74 11.44
C PRO A 18 7.02 -6.50 11.66
N PHE A 19 7.21 -5.50 10.80
CA PHE A 19 6.39 -4.31 10.72
C PHE A 19 5.83 -4.17 9.31
N LEU A 20 4.54 -4.43 9.15
CA LEU A 20 3.83 -4.38 7.88
C LEU A 20 3.22 -3.00 7.69
N ASP A 21 3.66 -2.29 6.65
CA ASP A 21 3.14 -0.98 6.28
C ASP A 21 2.14 -1.11 5.11
N MET A 22 0.86 -0.93 5.41
CA MET A 22 -0.26 -1.16 4.49
C MET A 22 -0.83 0.18 3.98
N ALA A 23 -0.01 0.91 3.21
CA ALA A 23 -0.43 2.23 2.70
C ALA A 23 -1.29 2.15 1.42
N TYR A 24 -1.30 1.01 0.73
CA TYR A 24 -1.93 0.83 -0.58
C TYR A 24 -2.81 -0.41 -0.67
N GLN A 25 -3.35 -0.88 0.45
CA GLN A 25 -4.29 -2.00 0.47
C GLN A 25 -5.51 -1.71 -0.40
N GLY A 26 -5.88 -2.66 -1.26
CA GLY A 26 -6.97 -2.54 -2.21
C GLY A 26 -6.55 -2.10 -3.62
N PHE A 27 -5.29 -1.70 -3.84
CA PHE A 27 -4.79 -1.24 -5.15
C PHE A 27 -4.05 -2.30 -5.96
N SER A 28 -3.80 -3.49 -5.43
CA SER A 28 -3.20 -4.60 -6.16
C SER A 28 -4.27 -5.54 -6.69
N GLU A 29 -4.71 -6.50 -5.89
CA GLU A 29 -5.71 -7.51 -6.28
C GLU A 29 -7.09 -7.25 -5.63
N GLY A 30 -7.12 -6.52 -4.52
CA GLY A 30 -8.32 -6.20 -3.76
C GLY A 30 -8.07 -6.13 -2.27
N ILE A 31 -9.04 -5.62 -1.51
CA ILE A 31 -8.90 -5.38 -0.07
C ILE A 31 -8.56 -6.67 0.68
N GLU A 32 -9.30 -7.75 0.40
CA GLU A 32 -9.12 -9.03 1.06
C GLU A 32 -7.81 -9.72 0.66
N SER A 33 -7.49 -9.71 -0.63
CA SER A 33 -6.26 -10.33 -1.17
C SER A 33 -5.02 -9.61 -0.66
N ASP A 34 -5.01 -8.28 -0.73
CA ASP A 34 -3.87 -7.47 -0.28
C ASP A 34 -3.67 -7.58 1.25
N GLY A 35 -4.76 -7.81 2.01
CA GLY A 35 -4.72 -8.02 3.45
C GLY A 35 -4.24 -9.41 3.90
N GLN A 36 -4.11 -10.37 2.99
CA GLN A 36 -3.72 -11.75 3.36
C GLN A 36 -2.35 -11.83 4.01
N ILE A 37 -1.42 -10.94 3.67
CA ILE A 37 -0.09 -10.92 4.26
C ILE A 37 -0.14 -10.72 5.78
N VAL A 38 -1.02 -9.85 6.26
CA VAL A 38 -1.22 -9.63 7.70
C VAL A 38 -1.71 -10.90 8.37
N ARG A 39 -2.69 -11.58 7.76
CA ARG A 39 -3.21 -12.86 8.28
C ARG A 39 -2.15 -13.96 8.31
N ARG A 40 -1.34 -14.07 7.26
CA ARG A 40 -0.24 -15.06 7.18
C ARG A 40 0.81 -14.83 8.26
N PHE A 41 1.23 -13.59 8.47
CA PHE A 41 2.17 -13.27 9.56
C PHE A 41 1.56 -13.56 10.93
N SER A 42 0.33 -13.09 11.19
CA SER A 42 -0.31 -13.22 12.50
C SER A 42 -0.60 -14.67 12.89
N GLN A 43 -0.77 -15.58 11.93
CA GLN A 43 -0.95 -17.01 12.18
C GLN A 43 0.35 -17.75 12.53
N ARG A 44 1.49 -17.22 12.11
CA ARG A 44 2.79 -17.91 12.20
C ARG A 44 3.79 -17.23 13.11
N TYR A 45 3.54 -15.97 13.47
CA TYR A 45 4.50 -15.15 14.20
C TYR A 45 3.82 -14.17 15.16
N SER A 46 4.52 -13.85 16.24
CA SER A 46 4.12 -12.84 17.23
C SER A 46 5.38 -12.30 17.93
N PRO A 47 5.50 -10.99 18.18
CA PRO A 47 4.54 -9.95 17.82
C PRO A 47 4.62 -9.54 16.34
N VAL A 48 3.52 -9.06 15.77
CA VAL A 48 3.45 -8.44 14.44
C VAL A 48 2.92 -7.02 14.57
N LEU A 49 3.64 -6.05 14.02
CA LEU A 49 3.24 -4.65 13.98
C LEU A 49 2.63 -4.37 12.61
N VAL A 50 1.51 -3.67 12.57
CA VAL A 50 0.81 -3.31 11.34
C VAL A 50 0.43 -1.84 11.37
N SER A 51 0.81 -1.07 10.34
CA SER A 51 0.29 0.26 10.09
C SER A 51 -0.60 0.26 8.85
N ASN A 52 -1.80 0.81 8.96
CA ASN A 52 -2.70 1.04 7.84
C ASN A 52 -2.83 2.54 7.62
N SER A 53 -2.67 3.00 6.37
CA SER A 53 -2.93 4.39 6.01
C SER A 53 -4.23 4.49 5.22
N PHE A 54 -5.05 5.48 5.56
CA PHE A 54 -6.28 5.81 4.84
C PHE A 54 -6.09 6.98 3.85
N SER A 55 -4.85 7.44 3.68
CA SER A 55 -4.55 8.54 2.76
C SER A 55 -4.94 8.23 1.32
N LYS A 56 -4.68 7.00 0.83
CA LYS A 56 -4.94 6.63 -0.56
C LYS A 56 -6.30 5.96 -0.74
N SER A 57 -6.59 4.91 0.02
CA SER A 57 -7.83 4.13 -0.11
C SER A 57 -9.09 4.91 0.26
N PHE A 58 -8.98 5.99 1.04
CA PHE A 58 -10.08 6.90 1.39
C PHE A 58 -9.88 8.31 0.83
N SER A 59 -8.82 8.57 0.06
CA SER A 59 -8.45 9.90 -0.44
C SER A 59 -8.29 10.97 0.66
N LEU A 60 -7.96 10.54 1.88
CA LEU A 60 -7.82 11.41 3.06
C LEU A 60 -6.38 11.87 3.29
N TYR A 61 -5.69 12.28 2.23
CA TYR A 61 -4.27 12.67 2.28
C TYR A 61 -3.97 13.77 3.30
N GLY A 62 -4.82 14.79 3.37
CA GLY A 62 -4.66 15.95 4.25
C GLY A 62 -5.04 15.69 5.69
N GLU A 63 -5.90 14.70 5.96
CA GLU A 63 -6.42 14.40 7.29
C GLU A 63 -5.43 13.68 8.20
N ARG A 64 -4.33 13.16 7.65
CA ARG A 64 -3.28 12.45 8.39
C ARG A 64 -3.81 11.32 9.28
N VAL A 65 -4.66 10.47 8.70
CA VAL A 65 -5.33 9.38 9.42
C VAL A 65 -4.83 8.01 8.99
N GLY A 66 -4.62 7.16 9.98
CA GLY A 66 -4.22 5.77 9.84
C GLY A 66 -4.57 4.99 11.10
N ALA A 67 -4.35 3.69 11.05
CA ALA A 67 -4.51 2.80 12.20
C ALA A 67 -3.20 2.05 12.46
N PHE A 68 -2.83 1.93 13.73
CA PHE A 68 -1.73 1.09 14.16
C PHE A 68 -2.26 -0.07 14.98
N SER A 69 -1.84 -1.28 14.64
CA SER A 69 -2.26 -2.50 15.30
C SER A 69 -1.05 -3.36 15.67
N ILE A 70 -1.17 -4.07 16.79
CA ILE A 70 -0.16 -5.06 17.21
C ILE A 70 -0.86 -6.38 17.45
N VAL A 71 -0.41 -7.40 16.76
CA VAL A 71 -0.80 -8.78 17.05
C VAL A 71 0.15 -9.31 18.14
N ALA A 72 -0.36 -9.54 19.33
CA ALA A 72 0.40 -10.06 20.48
C ALA A 72 0.20 -11.57 20.63
N GLY A 73 1.08 -12.22 21.37
CA GLY A 73 1.03 -13.66 21.59
C GLY A 73 -0.15 -14.13 22.45
N ASN A 74 -0.70 -13.24 23.30
CA ASN A 74 -1.86 -13.49 24.15
C ASN A 74 -2.52 -12.18 24.60
N ALA A 75 -3.69 -12.31 25.25
CA ALA A 75 -4.48 -11.16 25.70
C ALA A 75 -3.78 -10.29 26.76
N ASP A 76 -3.01 -10.91 27.67
CA ASP A 76 -2.29 -10.18 28.72
C ASP A 76 -1.16 -9.33 28.11
N GLU A 77 -0.42 -9.87 27.16
CA GLU A 77 0.60 -9.13 26.41
C GLU A 77 -0.03 -7.98 25.63
N ALA A 78 -1.13 -8.22 24.92
CA ALA A 78 -1.87 -7.19 24.21
C ALA A 78 -2.30 -6.06 25.14
N SER A 79 -2.84 -6.38 26.31
CA SER A 79 -3.29 -5.39 27.31
C SER A 79 -2.13 -4.54 27.85
N ARG A 80 -1.01 -5.18 28.21
CA ARG A 80 0.21 -4.47 28.67
C ARG A 80 0.77 -3.58 27.57
N THR A 81 0.85 -4.08 26.33
CA THR A 81 1.35 -3.32 25.19
C THR A 81 0.45 -2.11 24.90
N LEU A 82 -0.87 -2.29 24.89
CA LEU A 82 -1.82 -1.20 24.71
C LEU A 82 -1.66 -0.12 25.79
N SER A 83 -1.44 -0.53 27.06
CA SER A 83 -1.18 0.41 28.15
C SER A 83 0.07 1.27 27.91
N GLN A 84 1.16 0.68 27.40
CA GLN A 84 2.38 1.44 27.06
C GLN A 84 2.18 2.34 25.85
N LEU A 85 1.48 1.88 24.81
CA LEU A 85 1.13 2.71 23.65
C LEU A 85 0.33 3.95 24.05
N LYS A 86 -0.67 3.79 24.91
CA LYS A 86 -1.45 4.93 25.44
C LYS A 86 -0.57 5.96 26.17
N ARG A 87 0.43 5.51 26.93
CA ARG A 87 1.40 6.41 27.59
C ARG A 87 2.27 7.14 26.58
N ILE A 88 2.81 6.45 25.57
CA ILE A 88 3.62 7.05 24.51
C ILE A 88 2.78 8.08 23.73
N ILE A 89 1.57 7.76 23.34
CA ILE A 89 0.65 8.69 22.67
C ILE A 89 0.40 9.92 23.54
N ARG A 90 0.09 9.70 24.82
CA ARG A 90 -0.19 10.79 25.77
C ARG A 90 0.98 11.78 25.90
N THR A 91 2.20 11.28 25.93
CA THR A 91 3.40 12.11 26.07
C THR A 91 3.85 12.75 24.76
N ASN A 92 3.55 12.12 23.62
CA ASN A 92 3.98 12.61 22.31
C ASN A 92 3.06 13.72 21.77
N TYR A 93 1.75 13.48 21.70
CA TYR A 93 0.77 14.43 21.12
C TYR A 93 -0.62 14.42 21.82
N SER A 94 -0.71 13.81 22.96
CA SER A 94 -1.92 13.72 23.83
C SER A 94 -3.04 12.85 23.24
N ASN A 95 -3.67 13.27 22.14
CA ASN A 95 -4.68 12.55 21.39
C ASN A 95 -4.56 12.89 19.89
N PRO A 96 -4.79 11.93 18.97
CA PRO A 96 -4.92 12.24 17.56
C PRO A 96 -6.20 13.06 17.30
N PRO A 97 -6.22 13.87 16.22
CA PRO A 97 -7.47 14.43 15.71
C PRO A 97 -8.47 13.32 15.39
N ILE A 98 -9.74 13.53 15.70
CA ILE A 98 -10.78 12.49 15.57
C ILE A 98 -11.57 12.57 14.27
N TYR A 99 -11.51 13.68 13.53
CA TYR A 99 -12.33 13.91 12.35
C TYR A 99 -12.11 12.85 11.26
N GLY A 100 -10.88 12.68 10.78
CA GLY A 100 -10.56 11.68 9.77
C GLY A 100 -10.86 10.24 10.23
N ALA A 101 -10.57 9.93 11.51
CA ALA A 101 -10.89 8.62 12.07
C ALA A 101 -12.40 8.35 12.13
N LYS A 102 -13.22 9.36 12.42
CA LYS A 102 -14.69 9.24 12.38
C LYS A 102 -15.22 9.01 10.97
N ILE A 103 -14.67 9.67 9.96
CA ILE A 103 -15.04 9.42 8.56
C ILE A 103 -14.81 7.96 8.22
N VAL A 104 -13.59 7.47 8.45
CA VAL A 104 -13.25 6.07 8.17
C VAL A 104 -14.13 5.10 8.93
N ALA A 105 -14.32 5.33 10.24
CA ALA A 105 -15.15 4.47 11.07
C ALA A 105 -16.61 4.44 10.59
N THR A 106 -17.17 5.60 10.22
CA THR A 106 -18.54 5.68 9.70
C THR A 106 -18.69 4.90 8.39
N VAL A 107 -17.78 5.09 7.45
CA VAL A 107 -17.83 4.39 6.16
C VAL A 107 -17.71 2.88 6.37
N LEU A 108 -16.75 2.42 7.16
CA LEU A 108 -16.52 0.99 7.38
C LEU A 108 -17.60 0.30 8.22
N SER A 109 -18.32 1.03 9.08
CA SER A 109 -19.38 0.48 9.94
C SER A 109 -20.78 0.57 9.35
N THR A 110 -20.97 1.29 8.25
CA THR A 110 -22.27 1.45 7.58
C THR A 110 -22.27 0.62 6.30
N PRO A 111 -23.04 -0.47 6.19
CA PRO A 111 -22.95 -1.41 5.07
C PRO A 111 -23.06 -0.75 3.70
N GLU A 112 -23.96 0.19 3.52
CA GLU A 112 -24.19 0.90 2.25
C GLU A 112 -22.98 1.76 1.87
N LEU A 113 -22.40 2.49 2.83
CA LEU A 113 -21.23 3.32 2.61
C LEU A 113 -19.98 2.47 2.37
N HIS A 114 -19.85 1.36 3.09
CA HIS A 114 -18.76 0.40 2.88
C HIS A 114 -18.78 -0.15 1.45
N GLN A 115 -19.95 -0.59 0.99
CA GLN A 115 -20.08 -1.10 -0.38
C GLN A 115 -19.79 -0.03 -1.44
N MET A 116 -20.25 1.21 -1.23
CA MET A 116 -19.94 2.32 -2.14
C MET A 116 -18.43 2.58 -2.20
N TRP A 117 -17.77 2.66 -1.06
CA TRP A 117 -16.32 2.84 -0.97
C TRP A 117 -15.55 1.71 -1.65
N GLU A 118 -15.94 0.46 -1.43
CA GLU A 118 -15.29 -0.71 -2.05
C GLU A 118 -15.45 -0.70 -3.58
N ASN A 119 -16.62 -0.29 -4.08
CA ASN A 119 -16.87 -0.16 -5.51
C ASN A 119 -15.99 0.96 -6.13
N GLU A 120 -15.87 2.11 -5.48
CA GLU A 120 -15.00 3.20 -5.95
C GLU A 120 -13.52 2.77 -5.97
N LEU A 121 -13.04 2.11 -4.91
CA LEU A 121 -11.67 1.61 -4.84
C LEU A 121 -11.41 0.55 -5.92
N THR A 122 -12.40 -0.29 -6.20
CA THR A 122 -12.35 -1.26 -7.30
C THR A 122 -12.22 -0.54 -8.65
N GLY A 123 -13.00 0.51 -8.88
CA GLY A 123 -12.88 1.34 -10.09
C GLY A 123 -11.50 1.95 -10.27
N MET A 124 -10.91 2.47 -9.19
CA MET A 124 -9.53 2.99 -9.21
C MET A 124 -8.52 1.89 -9.56
N ARG A 125 -8.63 0.72 -8.97
CA ARG A 125 -7.76 -0.44 -9.25
C ARG A 125 -7.87 -0.88 -10.71
N VAL A 126 -9.08 -1.03 -11.24
CA VAL A 126 -9.32 -1.41 -12.62
C VAL A 126 -8.66 -0.40 -13.57
N ARG A 127 -8.87 0.89 -13.36
CA ARG A 127 -8.22 1.93 -14.15
C ARG A 127 -6.69 1.81 -14.13
N ILE A 128 -6.08 1.56 -12.97
CA ILE A 128 -4.63 1.39 -12.85
C ILE A 128 -4.15 0.22 -13.71
N HIS A 129 -4.86 -0.91 -13.67
CA HIS A 129 -4.54 -2.07 -14.50
C HIS A 129 -4.67 -1.76 -15.99
N GLU A 130 -5.76 -1.12 -16.40
CA GLU A 130 -5.99 -0.73 -17.80
C GLU A 130 -4.91 0.21 -18.33
N MET A 131 -4.54 1.25 -17.56
CA MET A 131 -3.51 2.19 -17.97
C MET A 131 -2.13 1.52 -18.07
N ARG A 132 -1.86 0.58 -17.18
CA ARG A 132 -0.61 -0.20 -17.20
C ARG A 132 -0.51 -1.08 -18.45
N HIS A 133 -1.57 -1.79 -18.78
CA HIS A 133 -1.64 -2.58 -20.00
C HIS A 133 -1.54 -1.71 -21.25
N LYS A 134 -2.32 -0.63 -21.31
CA LYS A 134 -2.28 0.31 -22.43
C LYS A 134 -0.87 0.88 -22.65
N LEU A 135 -0.17 1.27 -21.59
CA LEU A 135 1.20 1.75 -21.70
C LEU A 135 2.14 0.68 -22.30
N ALA A 136 2.08 -0.57 -21.78
CA ALA A 136 2.92 -1.64 -22.27
C ALA A 136 2.60 -2.00 -23.72
N ASP A 137 1.33 -2.06 -24.09
CA ASP A 137 0.88 -2.37 -25.44
C ASP A 137 1.31 -1.29 -26.45
N GLU A 138 1.14 0.00 -26.12
CA GLU A 138 1.57 1.11 -26.96
C GLU A 138 3.10 1.13 -27.17
N LEU A 139 3.87 0.86 -26.13
CA LEU A 139 5.32 0.78 -26.23
C LEU A 139 5.76 -0.41 -27.08
N THR A 140 5.12 -1.58 -26.91
CA THR A 140 5.41 -2.79 -27.68
C THR A 140 5.05 -2.60 -29.17
N ALA A 141 3.90 -1.99 -29.46
CA ALA A 141 3.45 -1.73 -30.83
C ALA A 141 4.42 -0.87 -31.64
N ARG A 142 5.19 0.00 -30.99
CA ARG A 142 6.19 0.87 -31.61
C ARG A 142 7.50 0.18 -31.98
N LYS A 143 7.66 -1.09 -31.64
CA LYS A 143 8.77 -1.96 -32.04
C LYS A 143 10.16 -1.40 -31.72
N TYR A 144 10.35 -0.83 -30.55
CA TYR A 144 11.66 -0.31 -30.11
C TYR A 144 12.69 -1.40 -29.80
N GLY A 145 12.34 -2.68 -29.96
CA GLY A 145 13.25 -3.81 -29.69
C GLY A 145 13.32 -4.21 -28.20
N GLU A 146 12.65 -3.50 -27.35
CA GLU A 146 12.60 -3.74 -25.90
C GLU A 146 11.31 -4.48 -25.51
N ASP A 147 11.41 -5.36 -24.51
CA ASP A 147 10.23 -6.01 -23.92
C ASP A 147 9.69 -5.21 -22.74
N PHE A 148 8.52 -4.60 -22.92
CA PHE A 148 7.84 -3.83 -21.88
C PHE A 148 6.83 -4.66 -21.07
N SER A 149 6.71 -5.97 -21.29
CA SER A 149 5.78 -6.84 -20.57
C SER A 149 6.01 -6.86 -19.05
N PHE A 150 7.23 -6.55 -18.59
CA PHE A 150 7.53 -6.45 -17.16
C PHE A 150 6.67 -5.41 -16.44
N ILE A 151 6.19 -4.37 -17.14
CA ILE A 151 5.33 -3.34 -16.57
C ILE A 151 3.98 -3.94 -16.15
N THR A 152 3.42 -4.86 -16.93
CA THR A 152 2.11 -5.48 -16.63
C THR A 152 2.16 -6.45 -15.45
N ARG A 153 3.35 -6.95 -15.08
CA ARG A 153 3.54 -7.83 -13.92
C ARG A 153 3.72 -7.09 -12.59
N GLN A 154 3.80 -5.76 -12.63
CA GLN A 154 3.94 -4.93 -11.42
C GLN A 154 2.57 -4.65 -10.80
N ASN A 155 2.55 -4.51 -9.47
CA ASN A 155 1.33 -4.29 -8.70
C ASN A 155 1.30 -2.89 -8.05
N GLY A 156 0.09 -2.41 -7.71
CA GLY A 156 -0.12 -1.14 -7.02
C GLY A 156 -0.12 0.08 -7.94
N MET A 157 -0.13 1.28 -7.37
CA MET A 157 -0.27 2.56 -8.09
C MET A 157 0.93 2.91 -8.97
N PHE A 158 2.10 2.43 -8.61
CA PHE A 158 3.35 2.81 -9.25
C PHE A 158 3.91 1.69 -10.11
N SER A 159 4.63 2.08 -11.17
CA SER A 159 5.43 1.17 -11.96
C SER A 159 6.86 1.68 -12.07
N TYR A 160 7.79 0.75 -12.12
CA TYR A 160 9.18 1.02 -12.44
C TYR A 160 9.36 0.88 -13.95
N SER A 161 9.82 1.95 -14.59
CA SER A 161 9.93 2.00 -16.05
C SER A 161 11.23 1.41 -16.61
N GLY A 162 12.23 1.20 -15.77
CA GLY A 162 13.57 0.79 -16.20
C GLY A 162 14.44 1.92 -16.76
N LEU A 163 13.91 3.14 -16.86
CA LEU A 163 14.66 4.28 -17.39
C LEU A 163 15.77 4.73 -16.44
N SER A 164 16.93 5.10 -17.02
CA SER A 164 18.02 5.73 -16.31
C SER A 164 17.69 7.20 -15.97
N ALA A 165 18.42 7.77 -14.99
CA ALA A 165 18.26 9.18 -14.64
C ALA A 165 18.49 10.13 -15.84
N GLU A 166 19.44 9.79 -16.72
CA GLU A 166 19.71 10.56 -17.95
C GLU A 166 18.54 10.51 -18.93
N GLN A 167 17.92 9.33 -19.11
CA GLN A 167 16.73 9.16 -19.93
C GLN A 167 15.52 9.93 -19.36
N VAL A 168 15.38 9.95 -18.03
CA VAL A 168 14.36 10.73 -17.35
C VAL A 168 14.56 12.23 -17.57
N GLU A 169 15.77 12.74 -17.45
CA GLU A 169 16.07 14.15 -17.73
C GLU A 169 15.83 14.52 -19.21
N ARG A 170 16.13 13.63 -20.16
CA ARG A 170 15.79 13.82 -21.56
C ARG A 170 14.29 13.90 -21.79
N LEU A 171 13.50 12.99 -21.19
CA LEU A 171 12.04 13.04 -21.26
C LEU A 171 11.48 14.38 -20.77
N LYS A 172 12.01 14.88 -19.68
CA LYS A 172 11.62 16.17 -19.12
C LYS A 172 11.98 17.34 -20.02
N ASN A 173 13.23 17.41 -20.50
CA ASN A 173 13.76 18.57 -21.20
C ASN A 173 13.36 18.62 -22.67
N GLU A 174 13.26 17.45 -23.33
CA GLU A 174 12.96 17.35 -24.76
C GLU A 174 11.46 17.16 -25.05
N PHE A 175 10.72 16.52 -24.11
CA PHE A 175 9.34 16.09 -24.35
C PHE A 175 8.33 16.58 -23.31
N SER A 176 8.77 17.33 -22.28
CA SER A 176 7.92 17.79 -21.17
C SER A 176 7.19 16.66 -20.42
N VAL A 177 7.80 15.47 -20.36
CA VAL A 177 7.28 14.31 -19.61
C VAL A 177 7.98 14.26 -18.26
N TYR A 178 7.21 14.44 -17.19
CA TYR A 178 7.72 14.58 -15.81
C TYR A 178 7.53 13.27 -15.04
N ILE A 179 8.62 12.62 -14.73
CA ILE A 179 8.67 11.43 -13.86
C ILE A 179 9.80 11.59 -12.83
N VAL A 180 9.80 10.78 -11.76
CA VAL A 180 10.89 10.85 -10.77
C VAL A 180 12.18 10.28 -11.33
N SER A 181 13.32 10.86 -10.93
CA SER A 181 14.66 10.50 -11.43
C SER A 181 15.03 9.02 -11.28
N THR A 182 14.34 8.30 -10.38
CA THR A 182 14.49 6.84 -10.20
C THR A 182 13.82 5.99 -11.28
N GLY A 183 13.12 6.60 -12.24
CA GLY A 183 12.34 5.90 -13.26
C GLY A 183 11.00 5.34 -12.77
N ARG A 184 10.57 5.68 -11.54
CA ARG A 184 9.24 5.31 -11.04
C ARG A 184 8.17 6.22 -11.61
N ILE A 185 7.11 5.64 -12.16
CA ILE A 185 5.95 6.35 -12.72
C ILE A 185 4.67 6.02 -11.95
N CYS A 186 3.74 6.95 -11.92
CA CYS A 186 2.39 6.74 -11.41
C CYS A 186 1.47 6.45 -12.60
N VAL A 187 1.16 5.18 -12.85
CA VAL A 187 0.31 4.81 -14.01
C VAL A 187 -1.15 5.27 -13.86
N ALA A 188 -1.60 5.54 -12.64
CA ALA A 188 -2.93 6.11 -12.42
C ALA A 188 -3.08 7.55 -12.97
N ALA A 189 -1.96 8.25 -13.20
CA ALA A 189 -1.93 9.62 -13.73
C ALA A 189 -1.90 9.71 -15.25
N LEU A 190 -1.88 8.57 -15.96
CA LEU A 190 -1.90 8.49 -17.42
C LEU A 190 -3.30 8.66 -18.01
#